data_47e1fa3c1010dcf9c0c62d7b51bdcace
#
_entry.id   47e1fa3c1010dcf9c0c62d7b51bdcace
#
_cell.length_a   1.000
_cell.length_b   1.000
_cell.length_c   1.000
_cell.angle_alpha   90.00
_cell.angle_beta   90.00
_cell.angle_gamma   90.00
#
_symmetry.space_group_name_H-M   'P 1'
#
loop_
_entity.id
_entity.type
_entity.pdbx_description
1 polymer ?
#
loop_
_entity_poly.entity_id
_entity_poly.type
_entity_poly.pdbx_seq_one_letter_code
_entity_poly.pdbx_strand_id
1 'polypeptide(L)'
;RDYYASRGLGDVYKRQLYIVEGDSAMGAVKQSRDSEYQAIMPIRGKILNCLKADYARIFKSDVIVDLIKVMGCGVELGGKHNKELATFNIDNLRYNKIVICTDADVDGYQIRTLVLTMLYRLTPTLINEGYVYIAESPLYEITTKDHTYFAYTEPEKAAFLKEIGDKKYTIQRSKGLGENDPEMMWLTTMSPESRRLIKVLPTDVQRTAEVFDLLLGDNLQGRKEHIAEHGAEYLDDLDVS
;
A
#
# COMPACT_ATOMS: atom_id res chain seq x y z
N ARG A 1 13.21 -35.57 4.98
CA ARG A 1 12.64 -34.66 6.02
C ARG A 1 13.28 -33.27 5.95
N ASP A 2 14.57 -33.15 5.62
CA ASP A 2 15.30 -31.86 5.59
C ASP A 2 15.04 -31.02 4.35
N TYR A 3 14.52 -31.63 3.28
CA TYR A 3 14.20 -30.92 2.03
C TYR A 3 13.00 -29.94 2.13
N TYR A 4 12.08 -30.19 3.08
CA TYR A 4 10.94 -29.29 3.35
C TYR A 4 11.29 -28.16 4.32
N ALA A 5 12.25 -28.36 5.23
CA ALA A 5 12.70 -27.35 6.15
C ALA A 5 13.51 -26.25 5.46
N SER A 6 14.34 -26.59 4.48
CA SER A 6 15.13 -25.61 3.71
C SER A 6 14.29 -24.76 2.74
N ARG A 7 13.15 -25.28 2.23
CA ARG A 7 12.20 -24.49 1.43
C ARG A 7 11.45 -23.42 2.25
N GLY A 8 11.29 -23.61 3.56
CA GLY A 8 10.52 -22.71 4.42
C GLY A 8 11.27 -21.42 4.80
N LEU A 9 12.57 -21.47 5.02
CA LEU A 9 13.36 -20.33 5.52
C LEU A 9 14.06 -19.55 4.39
N GLY A 10 14.48 -20.22 3.31
CA GLY A 10 15.18 -19.58 2.19
C GLY A 10 14.32 -18.63 1.34
N ASP A 11 12.99 -18.82 1.30
CA ASP A 11 12.10 -18.09 0.42
C ASP A 11 11.34 -16.93 1.11
N VAL A 12 11.30 -16.87 2.45
CA VAL A 12 10.58 -15.81 3.17
C VAL A 12 11.15 -14.43 2.83
N TYR A 13 12.46 -14.27 2.66
CA TYR A 13 13.07 -12.99 2.32
C TYR A 13 12.68 -12.48 0.92
N LYS A 14 12.16 -13.34 0.04
CA LYS A 14 11.65 -12.97 -1.28
C LYS A 14 10.16 -12.69 -1.27
N ARG A 15 9.40 -13.31 -0.36
CA ARG A 15 7.93 -13.25 -0.38
C ARG A 15 7.41 -11.86 -0.10
N GLN A 16 6.42 -11.46 -0.88
CA GLN A 16 5.79 -10.15 -0.82
C GLN A 16 4.27 -10.33 -0.80
N LEU A 17 3.60 -9.57 0.06
CA LEU A 17 2.15 -9.49 0.10
C LEU A 17 1.72 -8.15 -0.49
N TYR A 18 0.98 -8.18 -1.59
CA TYR A 18 0.34 -7.00 -2.16
C TYR A 18 -1.09 -6.90 -1.64
N ILE A 19 -1.39 -5.83 -0.93
CA ILE A 19 -2.73 -5.48 -0.50
C ILE A 19 -3.28 -4.53 -1.56
N VAL A 20 -4.28 -4.99 -2.33
CA VAL A 20 -4.78 -4.26 -3.51
C VAL A 20 -6.21 -3.81 -3.32
N GLU A 21 -6.57 -2.69 -3.95
CA GLU A 21 -7.90 -2.12 -3.90
C GLU A 21 -8.84 -2.83 -4.89
N GLY A 22 -9.81 -3.57 -4.33
CA GLY A 22 -10.89 -4.18 -5.09
C GLY A 22 -10.51 -5.40 -5.93
N ASP A 23 -11.55 -6.01 -6.50
CA ASP A 23 -11.41 -7.23 -7.30
C ASP A 23 -10.86 -6.92 -8.72
N SER A 24 -11.11 -5.73 -9.25
CA SER A 24 -10.59 -5.32 -10.57
C SER A 24 -9.07 -5.19 -10.55
N ALA A 25 -8.52 -4.48 -9.56
CA ALA A 25 -7.08 -4.40 -9.37
C ALA A 25 -6.46 -5.78 -9.09
N MET A 26 -7.14 -6.63 -8.30
CA MET A 26 -6.69 -8.00 -8.07
C MET A 26 -6.55 -8.76 -9.39
N GLY A 27 -7.47 -8.59 -10.33
CA GLY A 27 -7.42 -9.25 -11.64
C GLY A 27 -6.17 -8.88 -12.43
N ALA A 28 -5.88 -7.58 -12.58
CA ALA A 28 -4.71 -7.06 -13.29
C ALA A 28 -3.40 -7.48 -12.61
N VAL A 29 -3.30 -7.29 -11.29
CA VAL A 29 -2.11 -7.65 -10.50
C VAL A 29 -1.86 -9.17 -10.54
N LYS A 30 -2.91 -10.00 -10.52
CA LYS A 30 -2.79 -11.45 -10.59
C LYS A 30 -2.21 -11.94 -11.92
N GLN A 31 -2.51 -11.25 -13.02
CA GLN A 31 -1.98 -11.59 -14.34
C GLN A 31 -0.52 -11.16 -14.52
N SER A 32 -0.11 -10.10 -13.82
CA SER A 32 1.22 -9.50 -13.95
C SER A 32 2.22 -9.97 -12.90
N ARG A 33 1.78 -10.58 -11.78
CA ARG A 33 2.68 -10.97 -10.69
C ARG A 33 3.59 -12.14 -11.01
N ASP A 34 4.70 -12.24 -10.30
CA ASP A 34 5.42 -13.51 -10.14
C ASP A 34 4.75 -14.33 -9.02
N SER A 35 4.09 -15.43 -9.42
CA SER A 35 3.32 -16.26 -8.48
C SER A 35 4.18 -17.06 -7.50
N GLU A 36 5.49 -17.15 -7.73
CA GLU A 36 6.40 -17.88 -6.84
C GLU A 36 6.59 -17.16 -5.51
N TYR A 37 6.67 -15.82 -5.53
CA TYR A 37 6.95 -15.03 -4.32
C TYR A 37 6.02 -13.83 -4.07
N GLN A 38 5.11 -13.50 -4.99
CA GLN A 38 4.17 -12.38 -4.83
C GLN A 38 2.75 -12.89 -4.56
N ALA A 39 2.29 -12.74 -3.33
CA ALA A 39 0.92 -13.00 -2.93
C ALA A 39 0.07 -11.72 -3.08
N ILE A 40 -1.22 -11.88 -3.32
CA ILE A 40 -2.16 -10.76 -3.47
C ILE A 40 -3.34 -10.98 -2.53
N MET A 41 -3.73 -9.91 -1.85
CA MET A 41 -4.94 -9.86 -1.04
C MET A 41 -5.76 -8.64 -1.39
N PRO A 42 -6.99 -8.79 -1.94
CA PRO A 42 -7.85 -7.67 -2.25
C PRO A 42 -8.53 -7.14 -0.99
N ILE A 43 -8.66 -5.82 -0.90
CA ILE A 43 -9.51 -5.13 0.06
C ILE A 43 -10.69 -4.55 -0.69
N ARG A 44 -11.91 -4.90 -0.27
CA ARG A 44 -13.14 -4.40 -0.87
C ARG A 44 -13.63 -3.17 -0.11
N GLY A 45 -13.32 -1.99 -0.66
CA GLY A 45 -13.72 -0.72 -0.07
C GLY A 45 -12.92 -0.32 1.17
N LYS A 46 -13.39 0.72 1.83
CA LYS A 46 -12.74 1.31 3.00
C LYS A 46 -12.90 0.42 4.22
N ILE A 47 -11.79 0.00 4.81
CA ILE A 47 -11.79 -0.78 6.04
C ILE A 47 -12.11 0.11 7.25
N LEU A 48 -12.39 -0.52 8.38
CA LEU A 48 -12.67 0.16 9.64
C LEU A 48 -11.49 1.03 10.07
N ASN A 49 -11.77 2.27 10.54
CA ASN A 49 -10.75 3.08 11.20
C ASN A 49 -10.39 2.47 12.56
N CYS A 50 -9.25 1.78 12.60
CA CYS A 50 -8.78 1.07 13.77
C CYS A 50 -8.35 1.98 14.93
N LEU A 51 -8.13 3.28 14.74
CA LEU A 51 -7.87 4.19 15.85
C LEU A 51 -9.14 4.53 16.65
N LYS A 52 -10.29 4.64 15.96
CA LYS A 52 -11.56 4.98 16.62
C LYS A 52 -12.31 3.77 17.15
N ALA A 53 -12.19 2.64 16.48
CA ALA A 53 -12.93 1.44 16.86
C ALA A 53 -12.33 0.75 18.08
N ASP A 54 -13.18 0.20 18.94
CA ASP A 54 -12.75 -0.73 19.98
C ASP A 54 -12.30 -2.08 19.40
N TYR A 55 -11.53 -2.82 20.17
CA TYR A 55 -10.98 -4.10 19.73
C TYR A 55 -12.05 -5.15 19.42
N ALA A 56 -13.18 -5.14 20.15
CA ALA A 56 -14.27 -6.09 19.89
C ALA A 56 -14.88 -5.87 18.49
N ARG A 57 -14.98 -4.62 18.05
CA ARG A 57 -15.42 -4.24 16.71
C ARG A 57 -14.37 -4.52 15.65
N ILE A 58 -13.10 -4.23 15.93
CA ILE A 58 -11.99 -4.51 15.01
C ILE A 58 -11.94 -6.01 14.69
N PHE A 59 -12.01 -6.87 15.70
CA PHE A 59 -11.92 -8.32 15.51
C PHE A 59 -13.21 -8.99 15.02
N LYS A 60 -14.28 -8.25 14.81
CA LYS A 60 -15.45 -8.67 14.05
C LYS A 60 -15.35 -8.35 12.56
N SER A 61 -14.35 -7.59 12.14
CA SER A 61 -14.09 -7.28 10.74
C SER A 61 -13.33 -8.41 10.08
N ASP A 62 -14.00 -9.19 9.24
CA ASP A 62 -13.39 -10.33 8.53
C ASP A 62 -12.15 -9.90 7.74
N VAL A 63 -12.22 -8.75 7.05
CA VAL A 63 -11.09 -8.22 6.26
C VAL A 63 -9.84 -7.99 7.13
N ILE A 64 -10.02 -7.42 8.33
CA ILE A 64 -8.89 -7.16 9.25
C ILE A 64 -8.34 -8.48 9.80
N VAL A 65 -9.21 -9.37 10.23
CA VAL A 65 -8.84 -10.70 10.75
C VAL A 65 -8.12 -11.52 9.69
N ASP A 66 -8.60 -11.51 8.46
CA ASP A 66 -7.99 -12.22 7.35
C ASP A 66 -6.61 -11.65 6.97
N LEU A 67 -6.45 -10.32 6.96
CA LEU A 67 -5.15 -9.68 6.75
C LEU A 67 -4.14 -10.13 7.81
N ILE A 68 -4.51 -10.11 9.09
CA ILE A 68 -3.64 -10.55 10.18
C ILE A 68 -3.28 -12.03 10.03
N LYS A 69 -4.26 -12.89 9.71
CA LYS A 69 -4.04 -14.33 9.47
C LYS A 69 -3.13 -14.57 8.27
N VAL A 70 -3.29 -13.81 7.20
CA VAL A 70 -2.44 -13.91 6.00
C VAL A 70 -1.01 -13.49 6.30
N MET A 71 -0.80 -12.38 7.01
CA MET A 71 0.54 -11.94 7.44
C MET A 71 1.23 -12.98 8.34
N GLY A 72 0.48 -13.61 9.22
CA GLY A 72 0.93 -14.74 10.05
C GLY A 72 1.59 -14.36 11.36
N CYS A 73 1.99 -13.11 11.56
CA CYS A 73 2.75 -12.68 12.74
C CYS A 73 1.90 -12.41 14.00
N GLY A 74 0.56 -12.47 13.92
CA GLY A 74 -0.32 -12.15 15.03
C GLY A 74 -0.47 -10.66 15.31
N VAL A 75 -0.89 -10.28 16.53
CA VAL A 75 -1.19 -8.89 16.93
C VAL A 75 -0.44 -8.49 18.19
N GLU A 76 0.02 -7.24 18.27
CA GLU A 76 0.76 -6.63 19.38
C GLU A 76 -0.20 -6.00 20.40
N LEU A 77 -1.02 -6.83 21.05
CA LEU A 77 -1.97 -6.34 22.04
C LEU A 77 -1.66 -6.93 23.42
N GLY A 78 -1.66 -6.08 24.43
CA GLY A 78 -1.65 -6.52 25.83
C GLY A 78 -2.98 -7.19 26.18
N GLY A 79 -2.95 -8.50 26.52
CA GLY A 79 -4.11 -9.26 26.96
C GLY A 79 -4.73 -10.19 25.91
N LYS A 80 -5.66 -11.04 26.36
CA LYS A 80 -6.38 -11.99 25.49
C LYS A 80 -7.60 -11.31 24.86
N HIS A 81 -7.41 -10.58 23.78
CA HIS A 81 -8.50 -9.86 23.12
C HIS A 81 -9.27 -10.67 22.07
N ASN A 82 -8.65 -11.68 21.48
CA ASN A 82 -9.31 -12.62 20.57
C ASN A 82 -8.66 -14.00 20.67
N LYS A 83 -9.49 -15.04 20.79
CA LYS A 83 -9.02 -16.45 20.85
C LYS A 83 -8.53 -16.96 19.49
N GLU A 84 -8.91 -16.29 18.39
CA GLU A 84 -8.60 -16.70 17.04
C GLU A 84 -7.28 -16.11 16.51
N LEU A 85 -6.78 -15.04 17.13
CA LEU A 85 -5.56 -14.37 16.74
C LEU A 85 -4.42 -14.67 17.71
N ALA A 86 -3.29 -15.06 17.13
CA ALA A 86 -2.07 -15.30 17.90
C ALA A 86 -1.49 -13.99 18.47
N THR A 87 -0.75 -14.10 19.57
CA THR A 87 0.12 -13.02 20.05
C THR A 87 1.22 -12.77 19.00
N PHE A 88 1.61 -11.52 18.86
CA PHE A 88 2.63 -11.12 17.90
C PHE A 88 3.94 -11.88 18.11
N ASN A 89 4.45 -12.40 16.99
CA ASN A 89 5.80 -12.94 16.88
C ASN A 89 6.30 -12.68 15.46
N ILE A 90 7.36 -11.90 15.35
CA ILE A 90 7.94 -11.51 14.04
C ILE A 90 8.46 -12.71 13.27
N ASP A 91 8.95 -13.76 13.94
CA ASP A 91 9.46 -14.98 13.31
C ASP A 91 8.39 -15.75 12.54
N ASN A 92 7.11 -15.50 12.86
CA ASN A 92 5.98 -16.09 12.17
C ASN A 92 5.52 -15.26 10.95
N LEU A 93 6.14 -14.10 10.70
CA LEU A 93 5.83 -13.29 9.53
C LEU A 93 6.15 -14.05 8.25
N ARG A 94 5.16 -14.15 7.36
CA ARG A 94 5.28 -14.93 6.13
C ARG A 94 5.85 -14.16 4.95
N TYR A 95 6.01 -12.84 5.08
CA TYR A 95 6.37 -11.93 4.01
C TYR A 95 7.48 -10.98 4.43
N ASN A 96 8.45 -10.79 3.58
CA ASN A 96 9.52 -9.80 3.77
C ASN A 96 9.04 -8.37 3.45
N LYS A 97 8.03 -8.24 2.60
CA LYS A 97 7.42 -6.95 2.26
C LYS A 97 5.90 -7.06 2.27
N ILE A 98 5.27 -6.09 2.90
CA ILE A 98 3.83 -5.85 2.85
C ILE A 98 3.65 -4.58 2.03
N VAL A 99 3.11 -4.70 0.83
CA VAL A 99 3.01 -3.60 -0.14
C VAL A 99 1.56 -3.19 -0.27
N ILE A 100 1.26 -1.94 0.08
CA ILE A 100 -0.06 -1.35 -0.11
C ILE A 100 -0.09 -0.78 -1.52
N CYS A 101 -1.02 -1.27 -2.34
CA CYS A 101 -1.17 -0.93 -3.74
C CYS A 101 -2.62 -0.52 -4.00
N THR A 102 -2.87 0.79 -4.01
CA THR A 102 -4.19 1.41 -4.20
C THR A 102 -4.15 2.32 -5.42
N ASP A 103 -5.32 2.65 -5.93
CA ASP A 103 -5.46 3.61 -7.01
C ASP A 103 -4.88 4.98 -6.62
N ALA A 104 -4.45 5.75 -7.61
CA ALA A 104 -3.86 7.08 -7.40
C ALA A 104 -4.95 8.17 -7.36
N ASP A 105 -5.98 7.95 -6.55
CA ASP A 105 -7.10 8.86 -6.32
C ASP A 105 -7.40 9.05 -4.84
N VAL A 106 -8.38 9.90 -4.51
CA VAL A 106 -8.74 10.24 -3.14
C VAL A 106 -9.26 9.03 -2.34
N ASP A 107 -9.95 8.10 -2.98
CA ASP A 107 -10.44 6.88 -2.34
C ASP A 107 -9.31 5.90 -2.07
N GLY A 108 -8.41 5.70 -3.01
CA GLY A 108 -7.20 4.90 -2.85
C GLY A 108 -6.29 5.45 -1.75
N TYR A 109 -6.12 6.78 -1.65
CA TYR A 109 -5.36 7.41 -0.57
C TYR A 109 -6.02 7.18 0.79
N GLN A 110 -7.35 7.20 0.86
CA GLN A 110 -8.06 6.91 2.10
C GLN A 110 -7.92 5.43 2.49
N ILE A 111 -8.05 4.50 1.56
CA ILE A 111 -7.86 3.06 1.81
C ILE A 111 -6.43 2.80 2.30
N ARG A 112 -5.42 3.36 1.65
CA ARG A 112 -4.01 3.30 2.06
C ARG A 112 -3.83 3.76 3.50
N THR A 113 -4.40 4.92 3.85
CA THR A 113 -4.33 5.50 5.19
C THR A 113 -4.99 4.59 6.24
N LEU A 114 -6.14 3.99 5.93
CA LEU A 114 -6.83 3.07 6.85
C LEU A 114 -6.04 1.76 7.05
N VAL A 115 -5.40 1.23 6.01
CA VAL A 115 -4.52 0.05 6.12
C VAL A 115 -3.30 0.38 6.98
N LEU A 116 -2.65 1.53 6.75
CA LEU A 116 -1.54 1.99 7.59
C LEU A 116 -1.96 2.15 9.05
N THR A 117 -3.16 2.69 9.30
CA THR A 117 -3.73 2.85 10.65
C THR A 117 -3.94 1.50 11.33
N MET A 118 -4.43 0.51 10.59
CA MET A 118 -4.58 -0.86 11.09
C MET A 118 -3.22 -1.45 11.48
N LEU A 119 -2.22 -1.36 10.61
CA LEU A 119 -0.87 -1.86 10.87
C LEU A 119 -0.23 -1.12 12.06
N TYR A 120 -0.35 0.20 12.11
CA TYR A 120 0.16 1.03 13.20
C TYR A 120 -0.42 0.63 14.56
N ARG A 121 -1.72 0.31 14.62
CA ARG A 121 -2.38 -0.04 15.88
C ARG A 121 -2.19 -1.49 16.31
N LEU A 122 -2.18 -2.42 15.35
CA LEU A 122 -2.22 -3.85 15.64
C LEU A 122 -0.87 -4.55 15.52
N THR A 123 0.03 -4.01 14.70
CA THR A 123 1.35 -4.58 14.40
C THR A 123 2.39 -3.49 14.17
N PRO A 124 2.59 -2.54 15.13
CA PRO A 124 3.49 -1.40 14.94
C PRO A 124 4.94 -1.82 14.64
N THR A 125 5.40 -2.95 15.13
CA THR A 125 6.74 -3.49 14.80
C THR A 125 6.94 -3.63 13.30
N LEU A 126 5.92 -4.01 12.51
CA LEU A 126 6.05 -4.14 11.06
C LEU A 126 6.39 -2.81 10.37
N ILE A 127 5.86 -1.69 10.88
CA ILE A 127 6.20 -0.34 10.39
C ILE A 127 7.58 0.06 10.88
N ASN A 128 7.85 -0.09 12.18
CA ASN A 128 9.10 0.35 12.82
C ASN A 128 10.33 -0.35 12.23
N GLU A 129 10.22 -1.62 11.88
CA GLU A 129 11.28 -2.42 11.29
C GLU A 129 11.30 -2.36 9.75
N GLY A 130 10.34 -1.64 9.14
CA GLY A 130 10.33 -1.34 7.71
C GLY A 130 9.92 -2.50 6.82
N TYR A 131 8.96 -3.30 7.23
CA TYR A 131 8.32 -4.32 6.40
C TYR A 131 7.20 -3.77 5.51
N VAL A 132 6.73 -2.53 5.79
CA VAL A 132 5.59 -1.93 5.10
C VAL A 132 6.06 -0.98 4.01
N TYR A 133 5.45 -1.10 2.84
CA TYR A 133 5.74 -0.31 1.65
C TYR A 133 4.45 0.18 1.00
N ILE A 134 4.55 1.29 0.28
CA ILE A 134 3.52 1.79 -0.63
C ILE A 134 4.05 1.64 -2.04
N ALA A 135 3.28 1.00 -2.92
CA ALA A 135 3.58 0.98 -4.34
C ALA A 135 3.18 2.33 -4.97
N GLU A 136 4.10 2.92 -5.73
CA GLU A 136 3.79 4.06 -6.57
C GLU A 136 3.31 3.54 -7.93
N SER A 137 2.12 3.99 -8.33
CA SER A 137 1.60 3.77 -9.69
C SER A 137 1.85 5.00 -10.54
N PRO A 138 2.22 4.85 -11.82
CA PRO A 138 2.41 6.01 -12.69
C PRO A 138 1.08 6.73 -12.90
N LEU A 139 1.14 8.05 -12.97
CA LEU A 139 0.00 8.89 -13.32
C LEU A 139 -0.21 8.98 -14.84
N TYR A 140 0.88 8.87 -15.59
CA TYR A 140 0.87 8.99 -17.05
C TYR A 140 1.70 7.91 -17.71
N GLU A 141 1.15 7.37 -18.78
CA GLU A 141 1.84 6.58 -19.80
C GLU A 141 2.01 7.44 -21.05
N ILE A 142 3.25 7.61 -21.52
CA ILE A 142 3.58 8.38 -22.72
C ILE A 142 4.22 7.42 -23.70
N THR A 143 3.48 7.06 -24.74
CA THR A 143 3.92 6.08 -25.73
C THR A 143 4.35 6.78 -27.03
N THR A 144 5.57 6.50 -27.45
CA THR A 144 6.13 6.83 -28.76
C THR A 144 6.15 5.55 -29.62
N LYS A 145 6.57 5.69 -30.89
CA LYS A 145 6.73 4.52 -31.75
C LYS A 145 7.74 3.49 -31.20
N ASP A 146 8.76 3.97 -30.49
CA ASP A 146 9.93 3.17 -30.13
C ASP A 146 10.02 2.87 -28.62
N HIS A 147 9.30 3.64 -27.78
CA HIS A 147 9.42 3.54 -26.32
C HIS A 147 8.19 4.04 -25.59
N THR A 148 7.91 3.45 -24.43
CA THR A 148 6.86 3.90 -23.49
C THR A 148 7.53 4.41 -22.20
N TYR A 149 7.21 5.66 -21.84
CA TYR A 149 7.66 6.33 -20.62
C TYR A 149 6.54 6.32 -19.58
N PHE A 150 6.90 6.11 -18.32
CA PHE A 150 5.97 6.14 -17.20
C PHE A 150 6.32 7.32 -16.29
N ALA A 151 5.45 8.32 -16.22
CA ALA A 151 5.63 9.48 -15.35
C ALA A 151 4.76 9.37 -14.11
N TYR A 152 5.36 9.58 -12.96
CA TYR A 152 4.72 9.50 -11.64
C TYR A 152 4.33 10.87 -11.10
N THR A 153 4.85 11.93 -11.72
CA THR A 153 4.60 13.33 -11.36
C THR A 153 4.47 14.20 -12.59
N GLU A 154 3.84 15.37 -12.47
CA GLU A 154 3.80 16.37 -13.55
C GLU A 154 5.20 16.84 -14.01
N PRO A 155 6.16 17.09 -13.08
CA PRO A 155 7.54 17.40 -13.50
C PRO A 155 8.20 16.28 -14.31
N GLU A 156 8.02 15.01 -13.95
CA GLU A 156 8.54 13.88 -14.75
C GLU A 156 7.91 13.83 -16.13
N LYS A 157 6.60 14.01 -16.23
CA LYS A 157 5.89 14.10 -17.51
C LYS A 157 6.46 15.21 -18.39
N ALA A 158 6.64 16.42 -17.82
CA ALA A 158 7.21 17.53 -18.56
C ALA A 158 8.64 17.26 -19.03
N ALA A 159 9.46 16.58 -18.22
CA ALA A 159 10.81 16.18 -18.58
C ALA A 159 10.81 15.19 -19.75
N PHE A 160 9.96 14.15 -19.71
CA PHE A 160 9.84 13.19 -20.81
C PHE A 160 9.33 13.82 -22.10
N LEU A 161 8.35 14.73 -22.02
CA LEU A 161 7.88 15.44 -23.21
C LEU A 161 8.99 16.30 -23.84
N LYS A 162 9.83 16.92 -23.03
CA LYS A 162 11.00 17.67 -23.51
C LYS A 162 12.03 16.76 -24.19
N GLU A 163 12.25 15.55 -23.65
CA GLU A 163 13.16 14.56 -24.24
C GLU A 163 12.62 14.02 -25.57
N ILE A 164 11.32 13.73 -25.64
CA ILE A 164 10.64 13.24 -26.85
C ILE A 164 10.72 14.27 -27.98
N GLY A 165 10.61 15.56 -27.65
CA GLY A 165 10.68 16.65 -28.61
C GLY A 165 9.56 16.58 -29.65
N ASP A 166 9.92 16.71 -30.95
CA ASP A 166 8.96 16.74 -32.08
C ASP A 166 8.45 15.35 -32.52
N LYS A 167 8.85 14.27 -31.84
CA LYS A 167 8.36 12.91 -32.16
C LYS A 167 6.87 12.81 -31.85
N LYS A 168 6.15 12.01 -32.64
CA LYS A 168 4.75 11.68 -32.35
C LYS A 168 4.67 10.82 -31.11
N TYR A 169 3.76 11.17 -30.20
CA TYR A 169 3.46 10.42 -28.97
C TYR A 169 1.97 10.43 -28.67
N THR A 170 1.55 9.52 -27.82
CA THR A 170 0.24 9.51 -27.16
C THR A 170 0.45 9.59 -25.66
N ILE A 171 -0.44 10.30 -24.96
CA ILE A 171 -0.45 10.34 -23.49
C ILE A 171 -1.76 9.69 -23.03
N GLN A 172 -1.63 8.73 -22.14
CA GLN A 172 -2.75 8.16 -21.42
C GLN A 172 -2.57 8.45 -19.93
N ARG A 173 -3.62 8.96 -19.27
CA ARG A 173 -3.65 9.08 -17.81
C ARG A 173 -4.07 7.76 -17.23
N SER A 174 -3.27 7.21 -16.32
CA SER A 174 -3.65 6.02 -15.54
C SER A 174 -4.69 6.44 -14.51
N LYS A 175 -5.87 5.81 -14.53
CA LYS A 175 -6.97 6.13 -13.60
C LYS A 175 -7.02 5.14 -12.45
N GLY A 176 -6.94 3.86 -12.74
CA GLY A 176 -7.01 2.82 -11.72
C GLY A 176 -6.15 1.61 -12.09
N LEU A 177 -5.71 0.88 -11.08
CA LEU A 177 -4.88 -0.32 -11.24
C LEU A 177 -5.54 -1.40 -12.10
N GLY A 178 -6.88 -1.47 -12.06
CA GLY A 178 -7.65 -2.44 -12.82
C GLY A 178 -7.74 -2.17 -14.33
N GLU A 179 -7.37 -0.97 -14.76
CA GLU A 179 -7.39 -0.55 -16.17
C GLU A 179 -6.04 -0.79 -16.86
N ASN A 180 -4.99 -1.05 -16.08
CA ASN A 180 -3.65 -1.26 -16.60
C ASN A 180 -3.54 -2.64 -17.24
N ASP A 181 -2.87 -2.72 -18.39
CA ASP A 181 -2.54 -4.01 -18.95
C ASP A 181 -1.47 -4.76 -18.12
N PRO A 182 -1.39 -6.10 -18.22
CA PRO A 182 -0.49 -6.89 -17.40
C PRO A 182 1.00 -6.56 -17.58
N GLU A 183 1.44 -6.16 -18.77
CA GLU A 183 2.83 -5.82 -19.06
C GLU A 183 3.19 -4.49 -18.39
N MET A 184 2.34 -3.47 -18.52
CA MET A 184 2.48 -2.20 -17.82
C MET A 184 2.51 -2.41 -16.31
N MET A 185 1.56 -3.19 -15.76
CA MET A 185 1.49 -3.50 -14.34
C MET A 185 2.76 -4.21 -13.85
N TRP A 186 3.31 -5.14 -14.63
CA TRP A 186 4.60 -5.76 -14.32
C TRP A 186 5.70 -4.72 -14.23
N LEU A 187 5.90 -3.93 -15.28
CA LEU A 187 7.00 -2.97 -15.39
C LEU A 187 6.94 -1.86 -14.31
N THR A 188 5.74 -1.40 -13.95
CA THR A 188 5.58 -0.24 -13.07
C THR A 188 5.41 -0.60 -11.60
N THR A 189 4.83 -1.77 -11.29
CA THR A 189 4.35 -2.08 -9.94
C THR A 189 4.87 -3.41 -9.39
N MET A 190 5.03 -4.44 -10.22
CA MET A 190 5.32 -5.78 -9.74
C MET A 190 6.79 -6.18 -9.88
N SER A 191 7.47 -5.76 -10.96
CA SER A 191 8.86 -6.13 -11.22
C SER A 191 9.80 -5.54 -10.16
N PRO A 192 10.61 -6.36 -9.46
CA PRO A 192 11.58 -5.86 -8.49
C PRO A 192 12.61 -4.88 -9.06
N GLU A 193 12.86 -4.96 -10.37
CA GLU A 193 13.90 -4.17 -11.06
C GLU A 193 13.44 -2.77 -11.42
N SER A 194 12.14 -2.57 -11.70
CA SER A 194 11.62 -1.32 -12.26
C SER A 194 10.56 -0.63 -11.42
N ARG A 195 9.87 -1.35 -10.52
CA ARG A 195 8.85 -0.77 -9.65
C ARG A 195 9.41 0.26 -8.67
N ARG A 196 8.56 1.19 -8.29
CA ARG A 196 8.86 2.16 -7.23
C ARG A 196 8.11 1.78 -5.97
N LEU A 197 8.82 1.60 -4.86
CA LEU A 197 8.26 1.33 -3.54
C LEU A 197 8.75 2.39 -2.55
N ILE A 198 7.81 3.07 -1.92
CA ILE A 198 8.08 3.96 -0.78
C ILE A 198 8.09 3.10 0.48
N LYS A 199 9.22 3.01 1.16
CA LYS A 199 9.32 2.34 2.45
C LYS A 199 8.70 3.21 3.53
N VAL A 200 7.74 2.67 4.27
CA VAL A 200 7.08 3.37 5.37
C VAL A 200 7.90 3.20 6.64
N LEU A 201 8.47 4.29 7.13
CA LEU A 201 9.23 4.33 8.38
C LEU A 201 8.81 5.55 9.19
N PRO A 202 8.60 5.42 10.51
CA PRO A 202 8.45 6.58 11.36
C PRO A 202 9.81 7.27 11.49
N THR A 203 9.88 8.55 11.17
CA THR A 203 11.08 9.37 11.38
C THR A 203 11.18 9.85 12.82
N ASP A 204 10.02 10.00 13.47
CA ASP A 204 9.86 10.41 14.87
C ASP A 204 8.60 9.71 15.42
N VAL A 205 8.78 8.90 16.47
CA VAL A 205 7.70 8.08 17.04
C VAL A 205 6.60 8.96 17.67
N GLN A 206 6.99 10.03 18.37
CA GLN A 206 6.03 10.93 19.00
C GLN A 206 5.24 11.70 17.94
N ARG A 207 5.94 12.27 16.96
CA ARG A 207 5.32 13.01 15.86
C ARG A 207 4.39 12.10 15.03
N THR A 208 4.78 10.85 14.82
CA THR A 208 3.95 9.86 14.13
C THR A 208 2.64 9.62 14.89
N ALA A 209 2.71 9.44 16.21
CA ALA A 209 1.52 9.25 17.04
C ALA A 209 0.58 10.47 17.00
N GLU A 210 1.15 11.69 17.09
CA GLU A 210 0.40 12.94 17.01
C GLU A 210 -0.34 13.09 15.67
N VAL A 211 0.33 12.77 14.54
CA VAL A 211 -0.25 12.85 13.20
C VAL A 211 -1.39 11.83 13.03
N PHE A 212 -1.20 10.58 13.48
CA PHE A 212 -2.26 9.59 13.44
C PHE A 212 -3.47 10.01 14.29
N ASP A 213 -3.26 10.52 15.51
CA ASP A 213 -4.34 10.98 16.37
C ASP A 213 -5.05 12.20 15.77
N LEU A 214 -4.30 13.18 15.27
CA LEU A 214 -4.86 14.37 14.63
C LEU A 214 -5.73 14.02 13.42
N LEU A 215 -5.21 13.22 12.50
CA LEU A 215 -5.89 12.95 11.22
C LEU A 215 -6.98 11.91 11.34
N LEU A 216 -6.83 10.89 12.19
CA LEU A 216 -7.67 9.72 12.25
C LEU A 216 -8.31 9.48 13.63
N GLY A 217 -7.88 10.18 14.66
CA GLY A 217 -8.42 10.14 16.01
C GLY A 217 -9.72 10.95 16.16
N ASP A 218 -10.10 11.24 17.40
CA ASP A 218 -11.37 11.90 17.71
C ASP A 218 -11.31 13.44 17.72
N ASN A 219 -10.11 14.03 17.57
CA ASN A 219 -9.92 15.49 17.56
C ASN A 219 -10.39 16.11 16.23
N LEU A 220 -11.70 16.24 16.06
CA LEU A 220 -12.30 16.81 14.84
C LEU A 220 -11.91 18.30 14.64
N GLN A 221 -11.85 19.07 15.73
CA GLN A 221 -11.53 20.50 15.66
C GLN A 221 -10.08 20.69 15.20
N GLY A 222 -9.11 20.01 15.82
CA GLY A 222 -7.71 20.08 15.42
C GLY A 222 -7.48 19.63 13.97
N ARG A 223 -8.24 18.63 13.49
CA ARG A 223 -8.18 18.21 12.09
C ARG A 223 -8.68 19.31 11.13
N LYS A 224 -9.78 20.01 11.46
CA LYS A 224 -10.28 21.13 10.66
C LYS A 224 -9.27 22.28 10.59
N GLU A 225 -8.66 22.59 11.72
CA GLU A 225 -7.62 23.61 11.80
C GLU A 225 -6.40 23.24 10.97
N HIS A 226 -5.92 22.01 11.09
CA HIS A 226 -4.81 21.49 10.29
C HIS A 226 -5.09 21.54 8.78
N ILE A 227 -6.30 21.13 8.35
CA ILE A 227 -6.70 21.23 6.94
C ILE A 227 -6.77 22.67 6.47
N ALA A 228 -7.30 23.59 7.29
CA ALA A 228 -7.38 25.00 6.94
C ALA A 228 -5.98 25.65 6.81
N GLU A 229 -5.02 25.22 7.62
CA GLU A 229 -3.67 25.76 7.65
C GLU A 229 -2.79 25.18 6.53
N HIS A 230 -2.88 23.87 6.28
CA HIS A 230 -1.98 23.13 5.39
C HIS A 230 -2.64 22.61 4.10
N GLY A 231 -3.96 22.65 3.99
CA GLY A 231 -4.67 22.03 2.86
C GLY A 231 -4.27 22.60 1.50
N ALA A 232 -3.89 23.87 1.45
CA ALA A 232 -3.43 24.48 0.21
C ALA A 232 -2.11 23.89 -0.35
N GLU A 233 -1.28 23.31 0.52
CA GLU A 233 -0.01 22.68 0.14
C GLU A 233 -0.21 21.39 -0.70
N TYR A 234 -1.41 20.79 -0.60
CA TYR A 234 -1.76 19.51 -1.24
C TYR A 234 -2.77 19.64 -2.38
N LEU A 235 -3.10 20.87 -2.81
CA LEU A 235 -4.09 21.08 -3.88
C LEU A 235 -3.67 20.47 -5.22
N ASP A 236 -2.37 20.50 -5.50
CA ASP A 236 -1.83 19.93 -6.74
C ASP A 236 -1.83 18.38 -6.76
N ASP A 237 -1.91 17.77 -5.56
CA ASP A 237 -1.98 16.32 -5.40
C ASP A 237 -3.43 15.79 -5.46
N LEU A 238 -4.42 16.70 -5.40
CA LEU A 238 -5.84 16.33 -5.46
C LEU A 238 -6.30 16.26 -6.91
N ASP A 239 -6.85 15.11 -7.30
CA ASP A 239 -7.59 15.01 -8.56
C ASP A 239 -8.94 15.70 -8.39
N VAL A 240 -9.05 16.91 -8.93
CA VAL A 240 -10.26 17.77 -8.87
C VAL A 240 -11.14 17.56 -10.11
N SER A 241 -11.02 16.42 -10.80
CA SER A 241 -11.80 16.09 -12.00
C SER A 241 -13.17 15.49 -11.68
#